data_5d0fa99d588f9a7fb97ffa1f8ebcc706
#
_entry.id   5d0fa99d588f9a7fb97ffa1f8ebcc706
#
_cell.length_a   1.000
_cell.length_b   1.000
_cell.length_c   1.000
_cell.angle_alpha   90.00
_cell.angle_beta   90.00
_cell.angle_gamma   90.00
#
_symmetry.space_group_name_H-M   'P 1'
#
loop_
_entity.id
_entity.type
_entity.pdbx_description
1 polymer ?
#
loop_
_entity_poly.entity_id
_entity_poly.type
_entity_poly.pdbx_seq_one_letter_code
_entity_poly.pdbx_strand_id
1 'polypeptide(L)'
;MIRQNPNIKGFTFFEKQTLMSQFADDASLVLDGSQESFEACVYTILEYAKYSGLAMNFDKTKVVWFGCENPPNITYLPHLPFEWNPKTFSILGVEFTTDLQNITDINIRKKLTEMEKDLNSWSNRDLTPFGKVTVIKTLIISKIVHLLIALPTPSPKVVNEINKMLYAFLWDGKPDKMRRTLAKQKMVDGGIGMLDISLFDKALKLTWIRRLFKNEAKWTKITNEIFPCFTEIRKFGTVFVNQFVENIDNPFWKNVMEYYIFLNKKFTVRTREELLACSFLCNEHIKIGNRVITNRDFIESNVFYIKQLMDGNRFLTYFEFTQKYNTRVNFLVYNSVKSAVKRYVSHKNLPNSKSNKAVNYQPVLNVIMNTVKGASPIYHLLLEPDIQNKGYKNGIHKHKLH
;
A
#
# COMPACT_ATOMS: atom_id res chain seq x y z
N MET A 1 13.18 30.98 -10.50
CA MET A 1 12.42 31.66 -11.58
C MET A 1 10.94 31.25 -11.55
N ILE A 2 10.51 30.05 -11.92
CA ILE A 2 9.07 29.65 -12.00
C ILE A 2 8.34 29.88 -10.66
N ARG A 3 8.87 29.42 -9.52
CA ARG A 3 8.25 29.59 -8.20
C ARG A 3 8.26 31.02 -7.66
N GLN A 4 9.04 31.90 -8.25
CA GLN A 4 9.19 33.31 -7.82
C GLN A 4 8.43 34.26 -8.74
N ASN A 5 7.91 33.80 -9.86
CA ASN A 5 7.15 34.62 -10.78
C ASN A 5 5.68 34.75 -10.28
N PRO A 6 5.22 35.94 -9.92
CA PRO A 6 3.89 36.12 -9.34
C PRO A 6 2.75 35.87 -10.35
N ASN A 7 3.05 35.91 -11.65
CA ASN A 7 2.08 35.68 -12.71
C ASN A 7 1.86 34.17 -12.96
N ILE A 8 2.71 33.28 -12.40
CA ILE A 8 2.57 31.84 -12.54
C ILE A 8 1.80 31.29 -11.32
N LYS A 9 0.56 30.91 -11.55
CA LYS A 9 -0.31 30.37 -10.52
C LYS A 9 -0.44 28.86 -10.69
N GLY A 10 -0.08 28.11 -9.65
CA GLY A 10 -0.29 26.68 -9.59
C GLY A 10 -1.70 26.33 -9.15
N PHE A 11 -2.05 25.07 -9.29
CA PHE A 11 -3.30 24.54 -8.78
C PHE A 11 -3.30 24.56 -7.24
N THR A 12 -4.33 25.18 -6.65
CA THR A 12 -4.48 25.27 -5.20
C THR A 12 -5.42 24.18 -4.71
N PHE A 13 -4.93 23.32 -3.81
CA PHE A 13 -5.70 22.26 -3.20
C PHE A 13 -5.55 22.36 -1.68
N PHE A 14 -6.66 22.49 -0.96
CA PHE A 14 -6.69 22.71 0.49
C PHE A 14 -5.65 23.75 0.96
N GLU A 15 -5.79 24.99 0.48
CA GLU A 15 -4.93 26.13 0.80
C GLU A 15 -3.44 25.96 0.43
N LYS A 16 -3.08 24.91 -0.28
CA LYS A 16 -1.72 24.65 -0.73
C LYS A 16 -1.61 24.64 -2.24
N GLN A 17 -0.75 25.52 -2.71
CA GLN A 17 -0.44 25.57 -4.12
C GLN A 17 0.54 24.47 -4.51
N THR A 18 0.17 23.71 -5.52
CA THR A 18 1.05 22.77 -6.22
C THR A 18 1.34 23.34 -7.59
N LEU A 19 2.60 23.59 -7.89
CA LEU A 19 3.01 24.22 -9.13
C LEU A 19 3.93 23.33 -9.95
N MET A 20 4.92 22.69 -9.32
CA MET A 20 5.98 22.00 -10.05
C MET A 20 6.45 20.77 -9.29
N SER A 21 6.56 19.68 -10.05
CA SER A 21 7.31 18.47 -9.67
C SER A 21 8.43 18.26 -10.69
N GLN A 22 9.65 17.98 -10.22
CA GLN A 22 10.80 17.75 -11.08
C GLN A 22 11.53 16.49 -10.65
N PHE A 23 11.95 15.71 -11.64
CA PHE A 23 12.80 14.54 -11.45
C PHE A 23 13.85 14.52 -12.56
N ALA A 24 15.10 14.79 -12.18
CA ALA A 24 16.20 15.01 -13.12
C ALA A 24 15.84 16.11 -14.14
N ASP A 25 15.83 15.77 -15.43
CA ASP A 25 15.46 16.62 -16.56
C ASP A 25 13.95 16.70 -16.82
N ASP A 26 13.18 15.74 -16.32
CA ASP A 26 11.73 15.72 -16.48
C ASP A 26 11.06 16.67 -15.45
N ALA A 27 10.27 17.62 -15.96
CA ALA A 27 9.47 18.54 -15.16
C ALA A 27 8.00 18.42 -15.48
N SER A 28 7.17 18.33 -14.44
CA SER A 28 5.71 18.40 -14.54
C SER A 28 5.23 19.66 -13.85
N LEU A 29 4.45 20.46 -14.56
CA LEU A 29 3.88 21.71 -14.09
C LEU A 29 2.37 21.56 -13.97
N VAL A 30 1.81 22.04 -12.89
CA VAL A 30 0.36 22.03 -12.64
C VAL A 30 -0.07 23.48 -12.45
N LEU A 31 -0.79 24.01 -13.42
CA LEU A 31 -1.22 25.39 -13.47
C LEU A 31 -2.72 25.52 -13.16
N ASP A 32 -3.18 26.72 -12.88
CA ASP A 32 -4.58 27.05 -12.59
C ASP A 32 -5.50 27.03 -13.83
N GLY A 33 -4.93 26.83 -15.02
CA GLY A 33 -5.66 26.81 -16.30
C GLY A 33 -5.85 28.17 -16.95
N SER A 34 -5.40 29.28 -16.34
CA SER A 34 -5.47 30.62 -16.96
C SER A 34 -4.41 30.76 -18.06
N GLN A 35 -4.76 31.50 -19.12
CA GLN A 35 -3.87 31.83 -20.22
C GLN A 35 -2.63 32.59 -19.71
N GLU A 36 -2.84 33.56 -18.83
CA GLU A 36 -1.78 34.39 -18.26
C GLU A 36 -0.72 33.54 -17.52
N SER A 37 -1.16 32.57 -16.71
CA SER A 37 -0.29 31.70 -15.97
C SER A 37 0.47 30.76 -16.91
N PHE A 38 -0.20 30.20 -17.92
CA PHE A 38 0.43 29.34 -18.90
C PHE A 38 1.50 30.09 -19.71
N GLU A 39 1.17 31.24 -20.26
CA GLU A 39 2.11 32.06 -21.04
C GLU A 39 3.31 32.51 -20.20
N ALA A 40 3.07 33.04 -19.00
CA ALA A 40 4.13 33.41 -18.06
C ALA A 40 5.07 32.23 -17.75
N CYS A 41 4.51 31.02 -17.58
CA CYS A 41 5.29 29.82 -17.33
C CYS A 41 6.18 29.47 -18.52
N VAL A 42 5.62 29.42 -19.74
CA VAL A 42 6.36 29.11 -20.97
C VAL A 42 7.47 30.12 -21.22
N TYR A 43 7.17 31.41 -21.15
CA TYR A 43 8.16 32.47 -21.34
C TYR A 43 9.29 32.41 -20.30
N THR A 44 8.96 32.12 -19.03
CA THR A 44 9.96 31.96 -17.98
C THR A 44 10.91 30.77 -18.28
N ILE A 45 10.38 29.66 -18.82
CA ILE A 45 11.21 28.51 -19.20
C ILE A 45 12.10 28.85 -20.42
N LEU A 46 11.53 29.52 -21.43
CA LEU A 46 12.30 29.94 -22.61
C LEU A 46 13.39 30.96 -22.27
N GLU A 47 13.12 31.85 -21.32
CA GLU A 47 14.13 32.77 -20.81
C GLU A 47 15.25 32.02 -20.06
N TYR A 48 14.89 31.09 -19.18
CA TYR A 48 15.86 30.24 -18.48
C TYR A 48 16.73 29.47 -19.43
N ALA A 49 16.17 28.98 -20.55
CA ALA A 49 16.91 28.25 -21.59
C ALA A 49 18.08 29.07 -22.18
N LYS A 50 17.90 30.40 -22.30
CA LYS A 50 18.95 31.29 -22.84
C LYS A 50 20.18 31.35 -21.93
N TYR A 51 19.99 31.22 -20.62
CA TYR A 51 21.08 31.32 -19.64
C TYR A 51 21.65 29.95 -19.27
N SER A 52 20.83 28.90 -19.28
CA SER A 52 21.24 27.56 -18.81
C SER A 52 21.76 26.63 -19.91
N GLY A 53 21.50 26.97 -21.18
CA GLY A 53 21.75 26.06 -22.30
C GLY A 53 20.80 24.86 -22.40
N LEU A 54 19.78 24.78 -21.49
CA LEU A 54 18.76 23.73 -21.49
C LEU A 54 17.56 24.21 -22.32
N ALA A 55 17.25 23.53 -23.43
CA ALA A 55 16.12 23.89 -24.27
C ALA A 55 14.88 23.04 -23.94
N MET A 56 13.68 23.66 -24.04
CA MET A 56 12.43 22.93 -23.98
C MET A 56 12.30 22.03 -25.20
N ASN A 57 12.02 20.75 -24.98
CA ASN A 57 11.74 19.80 -26.05
C ASN A 57 10.24 19.80 -26.34
N PHE A 58 9.81 20.52 -27.36
CA PHE A 58 8.40 20.64 -27.74
C PHE A 58 7.79 19.30 -28.18
N ASP A 59 8.53 18.44 -28.86
CA ASP A 59 8.02 17.14 -29.31
C ASP A 59 7.64 16.21 -28.14
N LYS A 60 8.31 16.38 -27.00
CA LYS A 60 8.05 15.62 -25.78
C LYS A 60 7.14 16.34 -24.81
N THR A 61 6.95 17.65 -24.96
CA THR A 61 6.13 18.45 -24.07
C THR A 61 4.65 18.31 -24.43
N LYS A 62 3.87 17.81 -23.46
CA LYS A 62 2.42 17.61 -23.60
C LYS A 62 1.68 18.56 -22.69
N VAL A 63 0.58 19.13 -23.17
CA VAL A 63 -0.32 19.97 -22.37
C VAL A 63 -1.67 19.28 -22.24
N VAL A 64 -2.13 19.09 -21.01
CA VAL A 64 -3.34 18.29 -20.73
C VAL A 64 -4.25 19.04 -19.77
N TRP A 65 -5.51 19.16 -20.13
CA TRP A 65 -6.55 19.67 -19.25
C TRP A 65 -7.00 18.56 -18.28
N PHE A 66 -7.06 18.88 -16.99
CA PHE A 66 -7.55 17.97 -15.94
C PHE A 66 -8.77 18.54 -15.24
N GLY A 67 -9.62 17.67 -14.72
CA GLY A 67 -10.76 18.05 -13.88
C GLY A 67 -12.01 18.50 -14.64
N CYS A 68 -12.06 18.30 -15.94
CA CYS A 68 -13.24 18.54 -16.76
C CYS A 68 -13.57 17.32 -17.60
N GLU A 69 -14.86 16.92 -17.63
CA GLU A 69 -15.35 15.83 -18.46
C GLU A 69 -15.15 16.11 -19.95
N ASN A 70 -15.32 17.38 -20.35
CA ASN A 70 -15.09 17.87 -21.70
C ASN A 70 -13.98 18.91 -21.64
N PRO A 71 -12.73 18.56 -21.97
CA PRO A 71 -11.64 19.53 -21.99
C PRO A 71 -11.96 20.67 -22.97
N PRO A 72 -11.71 21.92 -22.59
CA PRO A 72 -11.97 23.04 -23.47
C PRO A 72 -11.13 22.91 -24.74
N ASN A 73 -11.73 23.21 -25.89
CA ASN A 73 -11.01 23.24 -27.17
C ASN A 73 -10.24 24.59 -27.31
N ILE A 74 -9.49 24.91 -26.26
CA ILE A 74 -8.70 26.14 -26.15
C ILE A 74 -7.23 25.76 -26.13
N THR A 75 -6.46 26.41 -26.99
CA THR A 75 -5.00 26.29 -27.05
C THR A 75 -4.38 27.66 -26.84
N TYR A 76 -3.40 27.74 -25.95
CA TYR A 76 -2.61 28.94 -25.73
C TYR A 76 -1.32 28.88 -26.52
N LEU A 77 -0.77 30.04 -26.93
CA LEU A 77 0.45 30.13 -27.73
C LEU A 77 0.43 29.25 -29.00
N PRO A 78 -0.52 29.46 -29.92
CA PRO A 78 -0.71 28.60 -31.10
C PRO A 78 0.50 28.58 -32.06
N HIS A 79 1.43 29.51 -31.91
CA HIS A 79 2.67 29.56 -32.67
C HIS A 79 3.76 28.59 -32.15
N LEU A 80 3.55 27.99 -30.95
CA LEU A 80 4.43 26.99 -30.40
C LEU A 80 3.84 25.58 -30.62
N PRO A 81 4.66 24.59 -31.00
CA PRO A 81 4.18 23.29 -31.43
C PRO A 81 3.88 22.36 -30.21
N PHE A 82 3.02 22.80 -29.29
CA PHE A 82 2.55 21.95 -28.21
C PHE A 82 1.53 20.92 -28.67
N GLU A 83 1.64 19.69 -28.21
CA GLU A 83 0.56 18.72 -28.34
C GLU A 83 -0.42 18.87 -27.19
N TRP A 84 -1.63 19.34 -27.52
CA TRP A 84 -2.72 19.58 -26.59
C TRP A 84 -3.64 18.37 -26.47
N ASN A 85 -3.97 18.01 -25.23
CA ASN A 85 -4.92 16.95 -24.87
C ASN A 85 -4.66 15.62 -25.61
N PRO A 86 -3.42 15.09 -25.61
CA PRO A 86 -3.18 13.79 -26.18
C PRO A 86 -4.02 12.72 -25.46
N LYS A 87 -4.44 11.69 -26.18
CA LYS A 87 -5.17 10.55 -25.60
C LYS A 87 -4.39 9.84 -24.50
N THR A 88 -3.07 9.84 -24.65
CA THR A 88 -2.13 9.28 -23.66
C THR A 88 -0.89 10.14 -23.55
N PHE A 89 -0.32 10.20 -22.35
CA PHE A 89 0.97 10.85 -22.11
C PHE A 89 1.73 10.10 -21.02
N SER A 90 3.04 10.21 -21.02
CA SER A 90 3.90 9.45 -20.10
C SER A 90 4.57 10.37 -19.08
N ILE A 91 4.55 10.00 -17.82
CA ILE A 91 5.33 10.62 -16.73
C ILE A 91 6.10 9.53 -16.00
N LEU A 92 7.43 9.66 -15.94
CA LEU A 92 8.33 8.73 -15.23
C LEU A 92 8.08 7.24 -15.60
N GLY A 93 7.84 6.97 -16.87
CA GLY A 93 7.60 5.61 -17.37
C GLY A 93 6.21 5.04 -17.09
N VAL A 94 5.30 5.84 -16.55
CA VAL A 94 3.88 5.52 -16.40
C VAL A 94 3.09 6.24 -17.48
N GLU A 95 2.32 5.48 -18.28
CA GLU A 95 1.41 6.04 -19.26
C GLU A 95 0.07 6.39 -18.62
N PHE A 96 -0.30 7.64 -18.72
CA PHE A 96 -1.59 8.15 -18.29
C PHE A 96 -2.56 8.17 -19.46
N THR A 97 -3.79 7.82 -19.20
CA THR A 97 -4.90 7.80 -20.16
C THR A 97 -6.16 8.33 -19.47
N THR A 98 -7.14 8.77 -20.25
CA THR A 98 -8.47 9.14 -19.75
C THR A 98 -9.23 7.95 -19.17
N ASP A 99 -8.90 6.71 -19.58
CA ASP A 99 -9.45 5.48 -19.01
C ASP A 99 -8.66 5.06 -17.77
N LEU A 100 -9.04 5.65 -16.62
CA LEU A 100 -8.39 5.36 -15.35
C LEU A 100 -8.64 3.96 -14.80
N GLN A 101 -9.72 3.29 -15.25
CA GLN A 101 -10.04 1.93 -14.78
C GLN A 101 -9.07 0.90 -15.34
N ASN A 102 -8.64 1.08 -16.58
CA ASN A 102 -7.73 0.16 -17.27
C ASN A 102 -6.26 0.62 -17.28
N ILE A 103 -5.94 1.74 -16.62
CA ILE A 103 -4.60 2.33 -16.64
C ILE A 103 -3.50 1.33 -16.26
N THR A 104 -3.73 0.47 -15.27
CA THR A 104 -2.76 -0.52 -14.81
C THR A 104 -2.52 -1.59 -15.86
N ASP A 105 -3.60 -2.13 -16.42
CA ASP A 105 -3.52 -3.19 -17.42
C ASP A 105 -2.83 -2.70 -18.72
N ILE A 106 -3.14 -1.47 -19.14
CA ILE A 106 -2.50 -0.84 -20.32
C ILE A 106 -0.98 -0.74 -20.11
N ASN A 107 -0.57 -0.21 -18.96
CA ASN A 107 0.85 -0.05 -18.63
C ASN A 107 1.59 -1.38 -18.51
N ILE A 108 1.00 -2.37 -17.84
CA ILE A 108 1.61 -3.69 -17.67
C ILE A 108 1.71 -4.40 -19.01
N ARG A 109 0.68 -4.38 -19.87
CA ARG A 109 0.69 -5.03 -21.18
C ARG A 109 1.81 -4.52 -22.08
N LYS A 110 2.11 -3.22 -22.05
CA LYS A 110 3.29 -2.68 -22.75
C LYS A 110 4.58 -3.34 -22.28
N LYS A 111 4.71 -3.61 -20.98
CA LYS A 111 5.90 -4.25 -20.43
C LYS A 111 5.95 -5.76 -20.67
N LEU A 112 4.79 -6.43 -20.90
CA LEU A 112 4.77 -7.87 -21.13
C LEU A 112 5.63 -8.26 -22.35
N THR A 113 5.56 -7.50 -23.45
CA THR A 113 6.37 -7.75 -24.65
C THR A 113 7.88 -7.65 -24.37
N GLU A 114 8.29 -6.64 -23.59
CA GLU A 114 9.69 -6.50 -23.16
C GLU A 114 10.12 -7.66 -22.25
N MET A 115 9.25 -8.05 -21.31
CA MET A 115 9.50 -9.17 -20.40
C MET A 115 9.63 -10.49 -21.15
N GLU A 116 8.77 -10.73 -22.14
CA GLU A 116 8.79 -11.94 -22.96
C GLU A 116 10.06 -12.02 -23.79
N LYS A 117 10.48 -10.92 -24.42
CA LYS A 117 11.75 -10.83 -25.16
C LYS A 117 12.94 -11.18 -24.27
N ASP A 118 12.99 -10.64 -23.05
CA ASP A 118 14.07 -10.94 -22.12
C ASP A 118 14.05 -12.40 -21.66
N LEU A 119 12.88 -12.95 -21.33
CA LEU A 119 12.75 -14.36 -20.95
C LEU A 119 13.23 -15.30 -22.07
N ASN A 120 12.88 -14.98 -23.33
CA ASN A 120 13.34 -15.74 -24.49
C ASN A 120 14.88 -15.68 -24.64
N SER A 121 15.48 -14.53 -24.40
CA SER A 121 16.94 -14.39 -24.38
C SER A 121 17.61 -15.21 -23.27
N TRP A 122 16.97 -15.30 -22.10
CA TRP A 122 17.47 -16.07 -20.98
C TRP A 122 17.18 -17.58 -21.10
N SER A 123 16.17 -18.00 -21.86
CA SER A 123 15.82 -19.41 -22.07
C SER A 123 16.91 -20.21 -22.80
N ASN A 124 17.75 -19.51 -23.59
CA ASN A 124 18.89 -20.13 -24.30
C ASN A 124 20.09 -20.45 -23.38
N ARG A 125 19.99 -20.15 -22.07
CA ARG A 125 21.04 -20.43 -21.09
C ARG A 125 20.64 -21.62 -20.24
N ASP A 126 21.60 -22.50 -19.96
CA ASP A 126 21.38 -23.65 -19.11
C ASP A 126 21.30 -23.25 -17.64
N LEU A 127 20.09 -22.92 -17.19
CA LEU A 127 19.82 -22.45 -15.84
C LEU A 127 19.03 -23.49 -15.05
N THR A 128 19.46 -23.72 -13.80
CA THR A 128 18.65 -24.48 -12.84
C THR A 128 17.33 -23.76 -12.53
N PRO A 129 16.30 -24.45 -12.02
CA PRO A 129 15.05 -23.81 -11.58
C PRO A 129 15.27 -22.65 -10.59
N PHE A 130 16.25 -22.75 -9.69
CA PHE A 130 16.62 -21.69 -8.76
C PHE A 130 17.23 -20.48 -9.49
N GLY A 131 18.10 -20.73 -10.47
CA GLY A 131 18.66 -19.67 -11.33
C GLY A 131 17.57 -18.96 -12.11
N LYS A 132 16.61 -19.69 -12.68
CA LYS A 132 15.45 -19.12 -13.38
C LYS A 132 14.58 -18.26 -12.46
N VAL A 133 14.31 -18.70 -11.21
CA VAL A 133 13.57 -17.90 -10.22
C VAL A 133 14.32 -16.61 -9.88
N THR A 134 15.66 -16.67 -9.80
CA THR A 134 16.48 -15.48 -9.58
C THR A 134 16.35 -14.49 -10.74
N VAL A 135 16.48 -14.94 -11.99
CA VAL A 135 16.27 -14.12 -13.19
C VAL A 135 14.88 -13.48 -13.18
N ILE A 136 13.83 -14.27 -12.92
CA ILE A 136 12.45 -13.78 -12.83
C ILE A 136 12.37 -12.61 -11.83
N LYS A 137 12.89 -12.78 -10.61
CA LYS A 137 12.76 -11.78 -9.56
C LYS A 137 13.58 -10.53 -9.81
N THR A 138 14.81 -10.68 -10.28
CA THR A 138 15.76 -9.57 -10.38
C THR A 138 15.65 -8.78 -11.69
N LEU A 139 15.37 -9.45 -12.79
CA LEU A 139 15.38 -8.83 -14.12
C LEU A 139 13.98 -8.63 -14.69
N ILE A 140 13.12 -9.62 -14.55
CA ILE A 140 11.81 -9.60 -15.23
C ILE A 140 10.79 -8.79 -14.42
N ILE A 141 10.57 -9.16 -13.15
CA ILE A 141 9.57 -8.50 -12.32
C ILE A 141 9.96 -7.07 -11.97
N SER A 142 11.26 -6.75 -11.89
CA SER A 142 11.74 -5.39 -11.67
C SER A 142 11.18 -4.37 -12.70
N LYS A 143 10.89 -4.81 -13.92
CA LYS A 143 10.31 -3.96 -14.98
C LYS A 143 8.91 -3.45 -14.69
N ILE A 144 8.15 -4.15 -13.84
CA ILE A 144 6.77 -3.79 -13.50
C ILE A 144 6.58 -3.37 -12.05
N VAL A 145 7.61 -3.47 -11.20
CA VAL A 145 7.50 -3.13 -9.76
C VAL A 145 7.02 -1.69 -9.55
N HIS A 146 7.55 -0.73 -10.31
CA HIS A 146 7.16 0.68 -10.21
C HIS A 146 5.67 0.88 -10.57
N LEU A 147 5.15 0.14 -11.56
CA LEU A 147 3.75 0.16 -11.96
C LEU A 147 2.86 -0.43 -10.84
N LEU A 148 3.26 -1.60 -10.28
CA LEU A 148 2.54 -2.24 -9.18
C LEU A 148 2.50 -1.35 -7.92
N ILE A 149 3.55 -0.56 -7.67
CA ILE A 149 3.60 0.37 -6.53
C ILE A 149 2.69 1.58 -6.77
N ALA A 150 2.68 2.14 -7.98
CA ALA A 150 2.10 3.45 -8.26
C ALA A 150 0.63 3.39 -8.75
N LEU A 151 0.22 2.28 -9.37
CA LEU A 151 -1.09 2.13 -10.02
C LEU A 151 -2.02 1.21 -9.23
N PRO A 152 -3.33 1.22 -9.48
CA PRO A 152 -4.28 0.24 -8.93
C PRO A 152 -3.85 -1.20 -9.19
N THR A 153 -4.49 -2.16 -8.54
CA THR A 153 -4.22 -3.58 -8.74
C THR A 153 -4.54 -4.01 -10.18
N PRO A 154 -3.63 -4.76 -10.84
CA PRO A 154 -3.89 -5.27 -12.18
C PRO A 154 -5.07 -6.27 -12.17
N SER A 155 -5.77 -6.36 -13.30
CA SER A 155 -6.87 -7.32 -13.45
C SER A 155 -6.38 -8.77 -13.29
N PRO A 156 -7.25 -9.68 -12.82
CA PRO A 156 -6.92 -11.11 -12.73
C PRO A 156 -6.45 -11.69 -14.07
N LYS A 157 -6.94 -11.16 -15.18
CA LYS A 157 -6.54 -11.57 -16.54
C LYS A 157 -5.07 -11.29 -16.78
N VAL A 158 -4.60 -10.06 -16.50
CA VAL A 158 -3.20 -9.66 -16.64
C VAL A 158 -2.29 -10.42 -15.68
N VAL A 159 -2.72 -10.62 -14.43
CA VAL A 159 -1.96 -11.44 -13.46
C VAL A 159 -1.79 -12.88 -13.97
N ASN A 160 -2.82 -13.46 -14.58
CA ASN A 160 -2.75 -14.80 -15.17
C ASN A 160 -1.82 -14.85 -16.40
N GLU A 161 -1.84 -13.82 -17.25
CA GLU A 161 -0.91 -13.70 -18.38
C GLU A 161 0.55 -13.66 -17.90
N ILE A 162 0.85 -12.84 -16.90
CA ILE A 162 2.18 -12.82 -16.26
C ILE A 162 2.56 -14.19 -15.72
N ASN A 163 1.69 -14.81 -14.92
CA ASN A 163 1.98 -16.12 -14.33
C ASN A 163 2.22 -17.18 -15.40
N LYS A 164 1.42 -17.20 -16.46
CA LYS A 164 1.59 -18.16 -17.58
C LYS A 164 2.98 -18.03 -18.21
N MET A 165 3.40 -16.81 -18.51
CA MET A 165 4.71 -16.52 -19.10
C MET A 165 5.86 -16.92 -18.17
N LEU A 166 5.77 -16.57 -16.86
CA LEU A 166 6.82 -16.88 -15.90
C LEU A 166 6.97 -18.40 -15.64
N TYR A 167 5.85 -19.13 -15.54
CA TYR A 167 5.90 -20.59 -15.35
C TYR A 167 6.32 -21.33 -16.63
N ALA A 168 5.99 -20.83 -17.82
CA ALA A 168 6.51 -21.35 -19.08
C ALA A 168 8.04 -21.25 -19.13
N PHE A 169 8.61 -20.12 -18.75
CA PHE A 169 10.07 -19.97 -18.65
C PHE A 169 10.67 -20.88 -17.56
N LEU A 170 10.04 -20.96 -16.39
CA LEU A 170 10.52 -21.77 -15.28
C LEU A 170 10.68 -23.27 -15.68
N TRP A 171 9.73 -23.79 -16.45
CA TRP A 171 9.66 -25.20 -16.83
C TRP A 171 9.97 -25.49 -18.30
N ASP A 172 10.58 -24.55 -19.04
CA ASP A 172 10.92 -24.68 -20.47
C ASP A 172 9.73 -25.07 -21.35
N GLY A 173 8.59 -24.45 -21.11
CA GLY A 173 7.34 -24.77 -21.81
C GLY A 173 6.70 -26.12 -21.45
N LYS A 174 7.35 -26.91 -20.58
CA LYS A 174 6.86 -28.21 -20.12
C LYS A 174 5.82 -28.05 -18.98
N PRO A 175 5.02 -29.07 -18.68
CA PRO A 175 4.11 -29.05 -17.54
C PRO A 175 4.83 -28.74 -16.22
N ASP A 176 4.10 -28.13 -15.28
CA ASP A 176 4.63 -27.79 -13.96
C ASP A 176 5.15 -29.04 -13.23
N LYS A 177 6.44 -29.08 -12.89
CA LYS A 177 7.10 -30.21 -12.19
C LYS A 177 6.73 -30.29 -10.70
N MET A 178 6.14 -29.21 -10.16
CA MET A 178 5.61 -29.16 -8.78
C MET A 178 4.38 -28.27 -8.70
N ARG A 179 3.57 -28.48 -7.66
CA ARG A 179 2.39 -27.63 -7.44
C ARG A 179 2.82 -26.17 -7.26
N ARG A 180 2.14 -25.22 -7.93
CA ARG A 180 2.46 -23.79 -7.87
C ARG A 180 2.41 -23.22 -6.45
N THR A 181 1.51 -23.75 -5.60
CA THR A 181 1.44 -23.38 -4.18
C THR A 181 2.72 -23.75 -3.43
N LEU A 182 3.35 -24.89 -3.73
CA LEU A 182 4.61 -25.30 -3.16
C LEU A 182 5.77 -24.51 -3.77
N ALA A 183 5.78 -24.29 -5.09
CA ALA A 183 6.83 -23.53 -5.77
C ALA A 183 7.02 -22.13 -5.16
N LYS A 184 5.94 -21.49 -4.66
CA LYS A 184 5.98 -20.18 -4.02
C LYS A 184 6.55 -20.17 -2.60
N GLN A 185 6.60 -21.31 -1.92
CA GLN A 185 7.14 -21.42 -0.56
C GLN A 185 8.66 -21.19 -0.54
N LYS A 186 9.20 -20.88 0.64
CA LYS A 186 10.65 -20.74 0.85
C LYS A 186 11.34 -22.10 0.63
N MET A 187 12.64 -22.06 0.33
CA MET A 187 13.45 -23.28 0.16
C MET A 187 13.44 -24.18 1.42
N VAL A 188 13.48 -23.57 2.59
CA VAL A 188 13.40 -24.28 3.88
C VAL A 188 12.06 -25.00 4.10
N ASP A 189 11.02 -24.60 3.38
CA ASP A 189 9.68 -25.19 3.42
C ASP A 189 9.43 -26.11 2.20
N GLY A 190 10.49 -26.48 1.47
CA GLY A 190 10.44 -27.38 0.29
C GLY A 190 10.01 -26.69 -1.01
N GLY A 191 9.91 -25.36 -1.04
CA GLY A 191 9.63 -24.60 -2.24
C GLY A 191 10.90 -24.18 -2.99
N ILE A 192 10.72 -23.47 -4.10
CA ILE A 192 11.81 -22.85 -4.86
C ILE A 192 11.78 -21.31 -4.77
N GLY A 193 10.90 -20.77 -3.94
CA GLY A 193 10.77 -19.36 -3.71
C GLY A 193 10.22 -18.60 -4.91
N MET A 194 9.41 -19.20 -5.78
CA MET A 194 8.76 -18.50 -6.88
C MET A 194 7.87 -17.39 -6.37
N LEU A 195 7.83 -16.25 -7.08
CA LEU A 195 7.06 -15.09 -6.66
C LEU A 195 5.55 -15.29 -6.93
N ASP A 196 4.73 -14.98 -5.94
CA ASP A 196 3.29 -14.81 -6.12
C ASP A 196 2.99 -13.35 -6.48
N ILE A 197 2.66 -13.09 -7.73
CA ILE A 197 2.43 -11.73 -8.23
C ILE A 197 1.28 -11.04 -7.49
N SER A 198 0.19 -11.76 -7.21
CA SER A 198 -0.95 -11.18 -6.49
C SER A 198 -0.61 -10.80 -5.06
N LEU A 199 0.10 -11.68 -4.33
CA LEU A 199 0.55 -11.37 -2.97
C LEU A 199 1.64 -10.30 -2.94
N PHE A 200 2.46 -10.26 -3.98
CA PHE A 200 3.51 -9.23 -4.12
C PHE A 200 2.91 -7.85 -4.34
N ASP A 201 1.92 -7.73 -5.24
CA ASP A 201 1.15 -6.49 -5.44
C ASP A 201 0.51 -6.01 -4.13
N LYS A 202 -0.16 -6.93 -3.40
CA LYS A 202 -0.73 -6.62 -2.07
C LYS A 202 0.32 -6.08 -1.09
N ALA A 203 1.46 -6.74 -1.02
CA ALA A 203 2.54 -6.34 -0.12
C ALA A 203 3.11 -4.95 -0.48
N LEU A 204 3.28 -4.66 -1.76
CA LEU A 204 3.72 -3.36 -2.25
C LEU A 204 2.73 -2.25 -1.88
N LYS A 205 1.44 -2.47 -2.10
CA LYS A 205 0.38 -1.50 -1.74
C LYS A 205 0.28 -1.26 -0.25
N LEU A 206 0.42 -2.29 0.57
CA LEU A 206 0.41 -2.14 2.03
C LEU A 206 1.55 -1.27 2.56
N THR A 207 2.67 -1.13 1.83
CA THR A 207 3.74 -0.20 2.22
C THR A 207 3.30 1.27 2.20
N TRP A 208 2.23 1.61 1.45
CA TRP A 208 1.71 2.97 1.39
C TRP A 208 1.05 3.42 2.70
N ILE A 209 0.50 2.49 3.49
CA ILE A 209 -0.01 2.81 4.83
C ILE A 209 1.12 3.40 5.69
N ARG A 210 2.33 2.81 5.65
CA ARG A 210 3.48 3.38 6.36
C ARG A 210 3.85 4.77 5.87
N ARG A 211 3.85 4.98 4.54
CA ARG A 211 4.14 6.28 3.94
C ARG A 211 3.10 7.32 4.35
N LEU A 212 1.82 6.92 4.38
CA LEU A 212 0.72 7.78 4.80
C LEU A 212 0.89 8.27 6.25
N PHE A 213 1.30 7.38 7.16
CA PHE A 213 1.48 7.73 8.57
C PHE A 213 2.78 8.48 8.88
N LYS A 214 3.77 8.47 8.02
CA LYS A 214 4.99 9.27 8.20
C LYS A 214 4.77 10.77 8.03
N ASN A 215 3.75 11.15 7.29
CA ASN A 215 3.26 12.53 7.13
C ASN A 215 4.31 13.56 6.63
N GLU A 216 5.35 13.08 5.93
CA GLU A 216 6.50 13.90 5.50
C GLU A 216 6.29 14.51 4.10
N ALA A 217 5.50 13.86 3.25
CA ALA A 217 5.28 14.26 1.86
C ALA A 217 4.03 15.13 1.69
N LYS A 218 4.02 16.01 0.69
CA LYS A 218 2.87 16.86 0.37
C LYS A 218 1.60 16.06 0.09
N TRP A 219 1.72 14.95 -0.65
CA TRP A 219 0.59 14.09 -1.01
C TRP A 219 -0.09 13.43 0.21
N THR A 220 0.65 13.17 1.29
CA THR A 220 0.05 12.59 2.51
C THR A 220 -0.93 13.55 3.16
N LYS A 221 -0.65 14.84 3.10
CA LYS A 221 -1.57 15.88 3.59
C LYS A 221 -2.84 15.91 2.74
N ILE A 222 -2.68 15.89 1.40
CA ILE A 222 -3.81 15.84 0.47
C ILE A 222 -4.65 14.59 0.71
N THR A 223 -4.03 13.42 0.86
CA THR A 223 -4.75 12.17 1.11
C THR A 223 -5.50 12.22 2.44
N ASN A 224 -4.90 12.76 3.50
CA ASN A 224 -5.54 12.87 4.80
C ASN A 224 -6.73 13.86 4.81
N GLU A 225 -6.70 14.91 3.97
CA GLU A 225 -7.82 15.83 3.80
C GLU A 225 -8.98 15.20 3.00
N ILE A 226 -8.65 14.46 1.92
CA ILE A 226 -9.65 13.74 1.12
C ILE A 226 -10.25 12.57 1.91
N PHE A 227 -9.41 11.88 2.70
CA PHE A 227 -9.78 10.67 3.46
C PHE A 227 -9.36 10.81 4.92
N PRO A 228 -9.99 11.70 5.71
CA PRO A 228 -9.59 11.94 7.11
C PRO A 228 -9.71 10.70 7.98
N CYS A 229 -10.55 9.75 7.57
CA CYS A 229 -10.72 8.46 8.22
C CYS A 229 -9.45 7.59 8.25
N PHE A 230 -8.46 7.80 7.41
CA PHE A 230 -7.23 6.98 7.43
C PHE A 230 -6.45 7.12 8.73
N THR A 231 -6.51 8.27 9.38
CA THR A 231 -5.87 8.48 10.68
C THR A 231 -6.51 7.64 11.79
N GLU A 232 -7.79 7.33 11.66
CA GLU A 232 -8.56 6.56 12.64
C GLU A 232 -8.25 5.06 12.61
N ILE A 233 -7.56 4.57 11.57
CA ILE A 233 -7.08 3.16 11.51
C ILE A 233 -6.21 2.82 12.73
N ARG A 234 -5.44 3.78 13.25
CA ARG A 234 -4.63 3.59 14.46
C ARG A 234 -5.46 3.22 15.68
N LYS A 235 -6.65 3.80 15.80
CA LYS A 235 -7.52 3.67 16.96
C LYS A 235 -8.46 2.48 16.83
N PHE A 236 -9.14 2.36 15.70
CA PHE A 236 -10.27 1.45 15.51
C PHE A 236 -9.97 0.24 14.62
N GLY A 237 -8.79 0.22 13.97
CA GLY A 237 -8.39 -0.91 13.12
C GLY A 237 -9.32 -1.16 11.94
N THR A 238 -9.50 -2.44 11.61
CA THR A 238 -10.23 -2.86 10.40
C THR A 238 -11.73 -2.67 10.49
N VAL A 239 -12.32 -2.66 11.68
CA VAL A 239 -13.78 -2.47 11.81
C VAL A 239 -14.18 -1.11 11.26
N PHE A 240 -13.39 -0.09 11.55
CA PHE A 240 -13.59 1.23 11.00
C PHE A 240 -13.39 1.25 9.48
N VAL A 241 -12.32 0.62 8.99
CA VAL A 241 -12.04 0.53 7.55
C VAL A 241 -13.18 -0.15 6.79
N ASN A 242 -13.75 -1.23 7.34
CA ASN A 242 -14.86 -1.95 6.73
C ASN A 242 -16.11 -1.07 6.48
N GLN A 243 -16.31 -0.03 7.29
CA GLN A 243 -17.49 0.83 7.16
C GLN A 243 -17.42 1.81 5.99
N PHE A 244 -16.23 2.20 5.57
CA PHE A 244 -16.07 3.23 4.53
C PHE A 244 -15.29 2.79 3.30
N VAL A 245 -14.70 1.58 3.28
CA VAL A 245 -13.90 1.13 2.14
C VAL A 245 -14.67 1.12 0.83
N GLU A 246 -15.98 0.82 0.89
CA GLU A 246 -16.85 0.84 -0.29
C GLU A 246 -17.08 2.25 -0.84
N ASN A 247 -16.98 3.28 0.00
CA ASN A 247 -17.18 4.67 -0.36
C ASN A 247 -15.89 5.36 -0.85
N ILE A 248 -14.80 4.60 -1.01
CA ILE A 248 -13.56 5.12 -1.57
C ILE A 248 -13.64 5.07 -3.09
N ASP A 249 -13.81 6.21 -3.73
CA ASP A 249 -13.88 6.32 -5.20
C ASP A 249 -12.55 6.03 -5.88
N ASN A 250 -11.45 6.38 -5.24
CA ASN A 250 -10.12 6.17 -5.80
C ASN A 250 -9.72 4.69 -5.74
N PRO A 251 -9.57 4.00 -6.90
CA PRO A 251 -9.35 2.56 -6.95
C PRO A 251 -8.01 2.14 -6.31
N PHE A 252 -6.99 2.98 -6.35
CA PHE A 252 -5.71 2.69 -5.71
C PHE A 252 -5.85 2.63 -4.19
N TRP A 253 -6.46 3.65 -3.57
CA TRP A 253 -6.64 3.70 -2.11
C TRP A 253 -7.65 2.66 -1.63
N LYS A 254 -8.69 2.37 -2.44
CA LYS A 254 -9.62 1.26 -2.18
C LYS A 254 -8.84 -0.06 -2.05
N ASN A 255 -7.98 -0.37 -3.03
CA ASN A 255 -7.14 -1.58 -2.98
C ASN A 255 -6.21 -1.61 -1.75
N VAL A 256 -5.58 -0.48 -1.38
CA VAL A 256 -4.74 -0.41 -0.18
C VAL A 256 -5.52 -0.79 1.07
N MET A 257 -6.76 -0.29 1.22
CA MET A 257 -7.61 -0.56 2.38
C MET A 257 -8.17 -1.99 2.39
N GLU A 258 -8.61 -2.50 1.24
CA GLU A 258 -9.03 -3.90 1.09
C GLU A 258 -7.89 -4.87 1.49
N TYR A 259 -6.66 -4.56 1.10
CA TYR A 259 -5.50 -5.38 1.44
C TYR A 259 -5.10 -5.27 2.90
N TYR A 260 -5.35 -4.12 3.54
CA TYR A 260 -5.20 -3.99 4.98
C TYR A 260 -6.20 -4.89 5.72
N ILE A 261 -7.47 -4.91 5.31
CA ILE A 261 -8.49 -5.80 5.84
C ILE A 261 -8.08 -7.27 5.63
N PHE A 262 -7.64 -7.60 4.42
CA PHE A 262 -7.17 -8.96 4.09
C PHE A 262 -6.00 -9.40 4.96
N LEU A 263 -4.98 -8.55 5.13
CA LEU A 263 -3.84 -8.83 5.98
C LEU A 263 -4.26 -9.02 7.44
N ASN A 264 -5.17 -8.19 7.95
CA ASN A 264 -5.65 -8.30 9.31
C ASN A 264 -6.42 -9.61 9.57
N LYS A 265 -7.21 -10.09 8.60
CA LYS A 265 -7.88 -11.39 8.67
C LYS A 265 -6.91 -12.56 8.72
N LYS A 266 -5.78 -12.45 8.05
CA LYS A 266 -4.70 -13.46 8.05
C LYS A 266 -3.79 -13.38 9.27
N PHE A 267 -3.71 -12.23 9.90
CA PHE A 267 -2.78 -12.01 11.00
C PHE A 267 -3.23 -12.73 12.26
N THR A 268 -2.32 -13.51 12.82
CA THR A 268 -2.54 -14.17 14.11
C THR A 268 -1.63 -13.54 15.17
N VAL A 269 -2.22 -13.09 16.27
CA VAL A 269 -1.49 -12.59 17.44
C VAL A 269 -0.67 -13.73 18.04
N ARG A 270 0.64 -13.56 18.18
CA ARG A 270 1.60 -14.60 18.57
C ARG A 270 2.25 -14.36 19.93
N THR A 271 2.27 -13.09 20.37
CA THR A 271 2.93 -12.72 21.62
C THR A 271 1.98 -11.95 22.53
N ARG A 272 2.32 -11.92 23.82
CA ARG A 272 1.56 -11.17 24.82
C ARG A 272 1.55 -9.67 24.53
N GLU A 273 2.68 -9.12 24.10
CA GLU A 273 2.83 -7.71 23.74
C GLU A 273 1.94 -7.33 22.55
N GLU A 274 1.88 -8.19 21.52
CA GLU A 274 0.94 -8.01 20.41
C GLU A 274 -0.50 -8.05 20.88
N LEU A 275 -0.85 -8.98 21.79
CA LEU A 275 -2.18 -9.07 22.37
C LEU A 275 -2.56 -7.80 23.11
N LEU A 276 -1.66 -7.28 23.94
CA LEU A 276 -1.86 -6.07 24.72
C LEU A 276 -1.96 -4.80 23.86
N ALA A 277 -1.39 -4.82 22.64
CA ALA A 277 -1.49 -3.74 21.66
C ALA A 277 -2.79 -3.81 20.83
N CYS A 278 -3.59 -4.86 20.93
CA CYS A 278 -4.89 -4.91 20.27
C CYS A 278 -5.84 -3.86 20.83
N SER A 279 -6.66 -3.26 19.95
CA SER A 279 -7.80 -2.47 20.40
C SER A 279 -8.83 -3.37 21.06
N PHE A 280 -9.42 -2.93 22.17
CA PHE A 280 -10.60 -3.56 22.74
C PHE A 280 -11.89 -2.93 22.21
N LEU A 281 -11.83 -1.70 21.69
CA LEU A 281 -12.94 -1.04 21.02
C LEU A 281 -13.16 -1.65 19.64
N CYS A 282 -14.40 -1.86 19.28
CA CYS A 282 -14.81 -2.41 18.00
C CYS A 282 -14.14 -3.76 17.66
N ASN A 283 -13.68 -4.51 18.64
CA ASN A 283 -13.01 -5.79 18.43
C ASN A 283 -14.03 -6.93 18.39
N GLU A 284 -14.11 -7.65 17.27
CA GLU A 284 -15.06 -8.76 17.07
C GLU A 284 -14.89 -9.91 18.07
N HIS A 285 -13.70 -10.02 18.69
CA HIS A 285 -13.39 -11.05 19.68
C HIS A 285 -13.62 -10.61 21.13
N ILE A 286 -13.88 -9.31 21.37
CA ILE A 286 -14.08 -8.74 22.71
C ILE A 286 -15.46 -8.13 22.76
N LYS A 287 -16.40 -8.86 23.36
CA LYS A 287 -17.82 -8.48 23.38
C LYS A 287 -18.36 -8.43 24.80
N ILE A 288 -19.29 -7.51 25.04
CA ILE A 288 -20.16 -7.48 26.21
C ILE A 288 -21.52 -8.00 25.74
N GLY A 289 -21.92 -9.18 26.23
CA GLY A 289 -23.02 -9.93 25.61
C GLY A 289 -22.65 -10.28 24.15
N ASN A 290 -23.54 -9.95 23.21
CA ASN A 290 -23.33 -10.21 21.77
C ASN A 290 -22.85 -8.96 20.99
N ARG A 291 -22.59 -7.84 21.69
CA ARG A 291 -22.22 -6.56 21.04
C ARG A 291 -20.75 -6.25 21.23
N VAL A 292 -20.11 -5.76 20.18
CA VAL A 292 -18.75 -5.18 20.25
C VAL A 292 -18.77 -3.93 21.14
N ILE A 293 -17.65 -3.65 21.77
CA ILE A 293 -17.54 -2.49 22.68
C ILE A 293 -17.40 -1.22 21.85
N THR A 294 -18.41 -0.35 21.90
CA THR A 294 -18.39 0.98 21.30
C THR A 294 -18.82 1.96 22.38
N ASN A 295 -17.87 2.62 23.03
CA ASN A 295 -18.20 3.57 24.10
C ASN A 295 -17.47 4.89 23.87
N ARG A 296 -18.23 5.99 23.84
CA ARG A 296 -17.76 7.32 23.53
C ARG A 296 -16.76 7.85 24.56
N ASP A 297 -16.97 7.57 25.85
CA ASP A 297 -16.11 8.08 26.91
C ASP A 297 -14.69 7.52 26.82
N PHE A 298 -14.53 6.25 26.42
CA PHE A 298 -13.21 5.68 26.15
C PHE A 298 -12.54 6.37 24.95
N ILE A 299 -13.30 6.69 23.89
CA ILE A 299 -12.80 7.39 22.70
C ILE A 299 -12.31 8.79 23.06
N GLU A 300 -13.13 9.54 23.77
CA GLU A 300 -12.82 10.90 24.23
C GLU A 300 -11.61 10.93 25.18
N SER A 301 -11.43 9.88 25.97
CA SER A 301 -10.29 9.72 26.88
C SER A 301 -9.03 9.17 26.18
N ASN A 302 -9.06 8.94 24.86
CA ASN A 302 -7.96 8.32 24.08
C ASN A 302 -7.51 6.95 24.61
N VAL A 303 -8.46 6.13 25.10
CA VAL A 303 -8.20 4.77 25.59
C VAL A 303 -8.76 3.74 24.62
N PHE A 304 -7.88 3.07 23.90
CA PHE A 304 -8.22 2.15 22.79
C PHE A 304 -7.66 0.76 22.97
N TYR A 305 -6.48 0.64 23.59
CA TYR A 305 -5.69 -0.60 23.61
C TYR A 305 -5.81 -1.34 24.94
N ILE A 306 -5.75 -2.66 24.89
CA ILE A 306 -5.80 -3.52 26.08
C ILE A 306 -4.74 -3.10 27.11
N LYS A 307 -3.52 -2.78 26.66
CA LYS A 307 -2.43 -2.33 27.56
C LYS A 307 -2.78 -1.10 28.39
N GLN A 308 -3.68 -0.25 27.90
CA GLN A 308 -4.09 0.96 28.61
C GLN A 308 -5.00 0.66 29.82
N LEU A 309 -5.63 -0.52 29.86
CA LEU A 309 -6.42 -0.99 31.00
C LEU A 309 -5.56 -1.71 32.03
N MET A 310 -4.23 -1.78 31.83
CA MET A 310 -3.32 -2.57 32.65
C MET A 310 -2.18 -1.72 33.23
N ASP A 311 -1.65 -2.22 34.33
CA ASP A 311 -0.40 -1.81 34.95
C ASP A 311 0.45 -3.07 35.13
N GLY A 312 1.49 -3.21 34.28
CA GLY A 312 2.24 -4.46 34.18
C GLY A 312 1.34 -5.65 33.83
N ASN A 313 1.23 -6.60 34.75
CA ASN A 313 0.44 -7.82 34.57
C ASN A 313 -0.97 -7.77 35.20
N ARG A 314 -1.29 -6.71 35.94
CA ARG A 314 -2.60 -6.54 36.59
C ARG A 314 -3.47 -5.54 35.85
N PHE A 315 -4.77 -5.72 35.93
CA PHE A 315 -5.73 -4.71 35.49
C PHE A 315 -5.82 -3.58 36.51
N LEU A 316 -5.89 -2.35 36.04
CA LEU A 316 -6.13 -1.18 36.85
C LEU A 316 -7.43 -1.35 37.63
N THR A 317 -7.51 -0.80 38.84
CA THR A 317 -8.77 -0.55 39.52
C THR A 317 -9.51 0.58 38.81
N TYR A 318 -10.80 0.73 39.07
CA TYR A 318 -11.58 1.84 38.52
C TYR A 318 -11.00 3.21 38.94
N PHE A 319 -10.60 3.34 40.17
CA PHE A 319 -10.02 4.56 40.72
C PHE A 319 -8.68 4.90 40.02
N GLU A 320 -7.76 3.95 39.91
CA GLU A 320 -6.47 4.14 39.20
C GLU A 320 -6.71 4.51 37.73
N PHE A 321 -7.70 3.87 37.11
CA PHE A 321 -8.06 4.13 35.71
C PHE A 321 -8.59 5.55 35.51
N THR A 322 -9.55 5.97 36.31
CA THR A 322 -10.12 7.32 36.22
C THR A 322 -9.13 8.41 36.54
N GLN A 323 -8.23 8.18 37.51
CA GLN A 323 -7.15 9.10 37.86
C GLN A 323 -6.13 9.22 36.74
N LYS A 324 -5.73 8.08 36.15
CA LYS A 324 -4.72 8.05 35.08
C LYS A 324 -5.18 8.71 33.78
N TYR A 325 -6.42 8.55 33.39
CA TYR A 325 -6.94 9.03 32.12
C TYR A 325 -7.89 10.22 32.22
N ASN A 326 -8.15 10.70 33.42
CA ASN A 326 -9.12 11.78 33.70
C ASN A 326 -10.43 11.61 32.93
N THR A 327 -11.01 10.40 33.04
CA THR A 327 -12.11 9.95 32.19
C THR A 327 -13.46 10.00 32.93
N ARG A 328 -14.55 10.18 32.14
CA ARG A 328 -15.94 10.12 32.61
C ARG A 328 -16.58 8.73 32.47
N VAL A 329 -15.80 7.71 32.11
CA VAL A 329 -16.29 6.32 31.98
C VAL A 329 -16.96 5.88 33.28
N ASN A 330 -18.18 5.40 33.17
CA ASN A 330 -18.96 4.92 34.33
C ASN A 330 -18.34 3.64 34.91
N PHE A 331 -18.43 3.47 36.23
CA PHE A 331 -17.91 2.31 36.96
C PHE A 331 -18.41 0.96 36.41
N LEU A 332 -19.72 0.84 36.12
CA LEU A 332 -20.29 -0.39 35.58
C LEU A 332 -19.78 -0.68 34.17
N VAL A 333 -19.67 0.33 33.33
CA VAL A 333 -19.12 0.23 31.97
C VAL A 333 -17.66 -0.21 32.02
N TYR A 334 -16.84 0.43 32.86
CA TYR A 334 -15.44 0.05 33.05
C TYR A 334 -15.28 -1.42 33.44
N ASN A 335 -16.03 -1.87 34.48
CA ASN A 335 -15.92 -3.24 34.96
C ASN A 335 -16.44 -4.27 33.94
N SER A 336 -17.47 -3.94 33.18
CA SER A 336 -17.95 -4.78 32.07
C SER A 336 -16.91 -4.94 31.00
N VAL A 337 -16.26 -3.83 30.57
CA VAL A 337 -15.16 -3.84 29.60
C VAL A 337 -13.96 -4.63 30.14
N LYS A 338 -13.54 -4.34 31.38
CA LYS A 338 -12.45 -5.04 32.08
C LYS A 338 -12.70 -6.55 32.10
N SER A 339 -13.91 -6.98 32.42
CA SER A 339 -14.28 -8.40 32.50
C SER A 339 -14.25 -9.08 31.11
N ALA A 340 -14.75 -8.38 30.08
CA ALA A 340 -14.70 -8.88 28.70
C ALA A 340 -13.25 -9.02 28.21
N VAL A 341 -12.43 -8.00 28.44
CA VAL A 341 -11.01 -8.01 28.06
C VAL A 341 -10.24 -9.07 28.86
N LYS A 342 -10.50 -9.21 30.16
CA LYS A 342 -9.86 -10.24 31.00
C LYS A 342 -10.13 -11.63 30.47
N ARG A 343 -11.37 -11.96 30.09
CA ARG A 343 -11.72 -13.24 29.45
C ARG A 343 -10.92 -13.46 28.20
N TYR A 344 -10.86 -12.48 27.29
CA TYR A 344 -10.13 -12.59 26.04
C TYR A 344 -8.63 -12.83 26.26
N VAL A 345 -8.00 -12.09 27.17
CA VAL A 345 -6.57 -12.23 27.50
C VAL A 345 -6.28 -13.59 28.14
N SER A 346 -7.14 -14.07 29.05
CA SER A 346 -6.94 -15.34 29.75
C SER A 346 -7.09 -16.55 28.84
N HIS A 347 -7.93 -16.50 27.81
CA HIS A 347 -8.06 -17.57 26.83
C HIS A 347 -6.86 -17.70 25.89
N LYS A 348 -6.06 -16.65 25.73
CA LYS A 348 -4.89 -16.63 24.87
C LYS A 348 -3.60 -16.69 25.69
N ASN A 349 -3.24 -17.89 26.17
CA ASN A 349 -1.99 -18.11 26.91
C ASN A 349 -0.77 -17.96 25.95
N LEU A 350 -0.35 -16.72 25.68
CA LEU A 350 0.69 -16.40 24.73
C LEU A 350 2.03 -16.13 25.42
N PRO A 351 3.17 -16.55 24.82
CA PRO A 351 4.48 -16.27 25.34
C PRO A 351 4.81 -14.77 25.27
N ASN A 352 5.70 -14.32 26.13
CA ASN A 352 6.30 -12.99 25.99
C ASN A 352 7.18 -12.91 24.75
N SER A 353 7.27 -11.71 24.18
CA SER A 353 8.15 -11.47 23.03
C SER A 353 9.62 -11.66 23.42
N LYS A 354 10.38 -12.33 22.56
CA LYS A 354 11.84 -12.38 22.67
C LYS A 354 12.50 -11.08 22.18
N SER A 355 11.72 -10.14 21.64
CA SER A 355 12.20 -8.89 21.06
C SER A 355 11.88 -7.72 21.99
N ASN A 356 12.88 -6.91 22.29
CA ASN A 356 12.72 -5.67 23.06
C ASN A 356 12.08 -4.52 22.24
N LYS A 357 11.54 -4.81 21.05
CA LYS A 357 10.89 -3.77 20.25
C LYS A 357 9.53 -3.42 20.85
N ALA A 358 9.35 -2.16 21.19
CA ALA A 358 8.09 -1.64 21.67
C ALA A 358 6.99 -1.82 20.62
N VAL A 359 5.85 -2.40 21.00
CA VAL A 359 4.66 -2.50 20.16
C VAL A 359 3.82 -1.24 20.41
N ASN A 360 3.95 -0.26 19.50
CA ASN A 360 3.32 1.05 19.63
C ASN A 360 1.99 1.18 18.87
N TYR A 361 1.69 0.21 18.01
CA TYR A 361 0.51 0.19 17.15
C TYR A 361 -0.22 -1.14 17.31
N GLN A 362 -1.45 -1.21 16.79
CA GLN A 362 -2.12 -2.50 16.61
C GLN A 362 -1.19 -3.49 15.86
N PRO A 363 -1.28 -4.80 16.14
CA PRO A 363 -0.28 -5.77 15.68
C PRO A 363 0.00 -5.73 14.18
N VAL A 364 -1.05 -5.71 13.35
CA VAL A 364 -0.90 -5.63 11.88
C VAL A 364 -0.25 -4.32 11.45
N LEU A 365 -0.72 -3.20 12.01
CA LEU A 365 -0.14 -1.90 11.71
C LEU A 365 1.31 -1.82 12.17
N ASN A 366 1.64 -2.43 13.32
CA ASN A 366 3.01 -2.50 13.83
C ASN A 366 3.95 -3.25 12.87
N VAL A 367 3.49 -4.34 12.25
CA VAL A 367 4.24 -5.04 11.20
C VAL A 367 4.52 -4.10 10.03
N ILE A 368 3.49 -3.42 9.52
CA ILE A 368 3.62 -2.48 8.39
C ILE A 368 4.57 -1.33 8.73
N MET A 369 4.45 -0.75 9.91
CA MET A 369 5.25 0.41 10.35
C MET A 369 6.72 0.05 10.58
N ASN A 370 7.01 -1.16 11.04
CA ASN A 370 8.35 -1.64 11.33
C ASN A 370 9.08 -2.24 10.12
N THR A 371 8.45 -2.32 8.95
CA THR A 371 9.11 -2.75 7.71
C THR A 371 10.08 -1.68 7.21
N VAL A 372 11.30 -1.68 7.69
CA VAL A 372 12.32 -0.67 7.30
C VAL A 372 12.77 -0.84 5.86
N LYS A 373 12.81 -2.07 5.35
CA LYS A 373 13.35 -2.40 4.02
C LYS A 373 12.28 -3.07 3.13
N GLY A 374 11.47 -2.25 2.44
CA GLY A 374 10.59 -2.72 1.37
C GLY A 374 9.38 -3.56 1.83
N ALA A 375 8.77 -4.28 0.88
CA ALA A 375 7.55 -5.05 1.06
C ALA A 375 7.78 -6.51 1.50
N SER A 376 9.04 -6.99 1.52
CA SER A 376 9.37 -8.41 1.75
C SER A 376 8.80 -8.99 3.05
N PRO A 377 8.88 -8.33 4.22
CA PRO A 377 8.29 -8.87 5.44
C PRO A 377 6.77 -9.03 5.35
N ILE A 378 6.09 -8.08 4.70
CA ILE A 378 4.63 -8.14 4.48
C ILE A 378 4.30 -9.27 3.51
N TYR A 379 5.07 -9.41 2.43
CA TYR A 379 4.92 -10.50 1.46
C TYR A 379 5.03 -11.88 2.11
N HIS A 380 6.04 -12.08 2.94
CA HIS A 380 6.22 -13.35 3.64
C HIS A 380 5.09 -13.65 4.63
N LEU A 381 4.55 -12.64 5.30
CA LEU A 381 3.39 -12.80 6.17
C LEU A 381 2.13 -13.20 5.37
N LEU A 382 1.93 -12.58 4.19
CA LEU A 382 0.84 -12.91 3.29
C LEU A 382 0.96 -14.32 2.70
N LEU A 383 2.17 -14.82 2.53
CA LEU A 383 2.47 -16.15 1.97
C LEU A 383 2.22 -17.28 2.97
N GLU A 384 2.19 -17.00 4.29
CA GLU A 384 1.91 -18.01 5.30
C GLU A 384 0.51 -18.62 5.08
N PRO A 385 0.38 -19.95 5.15
CA PRO A 385 -0.91 -20.63 5.00
C PRO A 385 -1.86 -20.24 6.13
N ASP A 386 -3.15 -20.14 5.85
CA ASP A 386 -4.18 -19.89 6.86
C ASP A 386 -4.17 -21.01 7.90
N ILE A 387 -4.05 -20.66 9.18
CA ILE A 387 -3.98 -21.59 10.30
C ILE A 387 -5.25 -22.44 10.43
N GLN A 388 -6.39 -21.95 9.92
CA GLN A 388 -7.66 -22.68 9.94
C GLN A 388 -7.65 -23.98 9.11
N ASN A 389 -6.71 -24.14 8.17
CA ASN A 389 -6.56 -25.36 7.36
C ASN A 389 -5.54 -26.37 7.91
N LYS A 390 -4.98 -26.18 9.10
CA LYS A 390 -4.04 -27.13 9.72
C LYS A 390 -4.71 -28.37 10.37
N GLY A 391 -6.04 -28.49 10.33
CA GLY A 391 -6.75 -29.66 10.85
C GLY A 391 -6.53 -30.99 10.09
N TYR A 392 -5.88 -30.95 8.92
CA TYR A 392 -5.66 -32.15 8.09
C TYR A 392 -4.21 -32.26 7.58
N LYS A 393 -3.20 -32.26 8.45
CA LYS A 393 -1.85 -32.72 8.08
C LYS A 393 -1.03 -33.16 9.30
N ASN A 394 -1.54 -34.12 10.05
CA ASN A 394 -0.68 -35.00 10.85
C ASN A 394 -0.49 -36.32 10.04
N GLY A 395 0.52 -36.38 9.20
CA GLY A 395 0.81 -37.54 8.40
C GLY A 395 1.90 -37.30 7.36
N ILE A 396 3.00 -36.66 7.75
CA ILE A 396 4.24 -36.77 6.96
C ILE A 396 5.34 -37.30 7.89
N HIS A 397 5.61 -38.59 7.75
CA HIS A 397 6.76 -39.23 8.32
C HIS A 397 8.04 -38.46 7.99
N LYS A 398 8.82 -38.18 9.04
CA LYS A 398 10.22 -37.77 8.91
C LYS A 398 11.01 -38.95 8.36
N HIS A 399 11.18 -39.04 7.07
CA HIS A 399 12.28 -39.87 6.53
C HIS A 399 13.56 -39.05 6.71
N LYS A 400 14.39 -39.54 7.64
CA LYS A 400 15.80 -39.20 7.70
C LYS A 400 16.45 -39.68 6.40
N LEU A 401 17.02 -38.79 5.64
CA LEU A 401 18.00 -39.14 4.61
C LEU A 401 19.36 -39.28 5.31
N HIS A 402 19.90 -40.50 5.26
CA HIS A 402 21.30 -40.77 5.48
C HIS A 402 22.14 -40.30 4.32
#